data_417996967fbdf9691624c1f6f9fe5368
#
_entry.id   417996967fbdf9691624c1f6f9fe5368
#
_cell.length_a   1.000
_cell.length_b   1.000
_cell.length_c   1.000
_cell.angle_alpha   90.00
_cell.angle_beta   90.00
_cell.angle_gamma   90.00
#
_symmetry.space_group_name_H-M   'P 1'
#
loop_
_entity.id
_entity.type
_entity.pdbx_description
1 polymer ?
#
loop_
_entity_poly.entity_id
_entity_poly.type
_entity_poly.pdbx_seq_one_letter_code
_entity_poly.pdbx_strand_id
1 'polypeptide(L)'
;MTGCRTRSVLLMDHMLSTEWLSKPTIHTIDALCATGSRINRWMTELPPEKSKRLQIVGADLDEEALGYARENCPSVEFVHGDSRRVLLSSGWQWVDIDPFGSPLPFLDAAMQSSARKAVMEITATDTAALTGSTKTACMRRYGARIRCDEMAHDSALRLLMATVARAAARHDRAIAPLLASWDSHHIRVSVRTMRSIETANVVEECLGWRIASPTDDELVDSVEAGLHPQGPAPGQPFCLLPLSHSVNREDKRISGPLWTGPLFDAKTLAAMTVERAIELCGDNAEPAVRHWVGEADLAGCASLIITDMLPRHC
;
A
#
# COMPACT_ATOMS: atom_id res chain seq x y z
N MET A 1 -9.97 10.03 -8.17
CA MET A 1 -8.82 10.42 -7.31
C MET A 1 -9.21 11.10 -5.98
N THR A 2 -10.42 11.63 -5.83
CA THR A 2 -10.86 12.24 -4.56
C THR A 2 -10.80 11.25 -3.39
N GLY A 3 -11.33 10.04 -3.55
CA GLY A 3 -11.31 9.00 -2.52
C GLY A 3 -9.90 8.61 -2.03
N CYS A 4 -8.93 8.49 -2.95
CA CYS A 4 -7.54 8.21 -2.60
C CYS A 4 -6.94 9.29 -1.68
N ARG A 5 -7.22 10.58 -1.96
CA ARG A 5 -6.74 11.70 -1.14
C ARG A 5 -7.46 11.76 0.21
N THR A 6 -8.78 11.48 0.25
CA THR A 6 -9.53 11.35 1.51
C THR A 6 -8.92 10.28 2.41
N ARG A 7 -8.63 9.10 1.88
CA ARG A 7 -7.98 8.01 2.61
C ARG A 7 -6.60 8.41 3.14
N SER A 8 -5.83 9.17 2.36
CA SER A 8 -4.52 9.70 2.78
C SER A 8 -4.64 10.70 3.95
N VAL A 9 -5.64 11.59 3.93
CA VAL A 9 -5.91 12.51 5.06
C VAL A 9 -6.26 11.74 6.33
N LEU A 10 -7.16 10.76 6.24
CA LEU A 10 -7.58 9.94 7.36
C LEU A 10 -6.42 9.11 7.93
N LEU A 11 -5.62 8.51 7.07
CA LEU A 11 -4.45 7.75 7.49
C LEU A 11 -3.44 8.66 8.20
N MET A 12 -3.18 9.85 7.67
CA MET A 12 -2.29 10.82 8.30
C MET A 12 -2.84 11.30 9.64
N ASP A 13 -4.15 11.60 9.73
CA ASP A 13 -4.82 11.96 10.97
C ASP A 13 -4.64 10.89 12.05
N HIS A 14 -4.90 9.63 11.68
CA HIS A 14 -4.71 8.48 12.58
C HIS A 14 -3.25 8.35 13.01
N MET A 15 -2.31 8.31 12.07
CA MET A 15 -0.89 8.07 12.37
C MET A 15 -0.26 9.17 13.21
N LEU A 16 -0.68 10.43 13.04
CA LEU A 16 -0.24 11.57 13.87
C LEU A 16 -0.78 11.49 15.30
N SER A 17 -1.82 10.70 15.55
CA SER A 17 -2.36 10.42 16.89
C SER A 17 -1.66 9.25 17.58
N THR A 18 -0.81 8.50 16.87
CA THR A 18 -0.10 7.34 17.40
C THR A 18 1.31 7.71 17.88
N GLU A 19 1.89 6.85 18.71
CA GLU A 19 3.30 6.97 19.11
C GLU A 19 4.29 6.74 17.96
N TRP A 20 3.80 6.28 16.80
CA TRP A 20 4.66 6.04 15.63
C TRP A 20 5.22 7.34 15.07
N LEU A 21 4.39 8.38 14.99
CA LEU A 21 4.76 9.73 14.55
C LEU A 21 4.62 10.75 15.70
N SER A 22 5.29 10.46 16.83
CA SER A 22 5.17 11.26 18.07
C SER A 22 6.01 12.53 18.10
N LYS A 23 6.91 12.76 17.13
CA LYS A 23 7.76 13.96 17.10
C LYS A 23 6.94 15.24 16.91
N PRO A 24 7.39 16.36 17.47
CA PRO A 24 6.70 17.66 17.30
C PRO A 24 6.70 18.12 15.84
N THR A 25 7.74 17.79 15.08
CA THR A 25 7.85 18.07 13.64
C THR A 25 7.98 16.77 12.86
N ILE A 26 7.18 16.65 11.81
CA ILE A 26 7.12 15.50 10.90
C ILE A 26 7.56 15.97 9.51
N HIS A 27 8.75 15.55 9.09
CA HIS A 27 9.25 15.80 7.75
C HIS A 27 8.48 14.95 6.76
N THR A 28 7.73 15.61 5.88
CA THR A 28 6.77 15.03 4.95
C THR A 28 7.16 15.37 3.53
N ILE A 29 7.12 14.39 2.62
CA ILE A 29 7.32 14.65 1.20
C ILE A 29 6.17 14.05 0.38
N ASP A 30 5.62 14.86 -0.54
CA ASP A 30 4.87 14.40 -1.70
C ASP A 30 5.84 14.45 -2.89
N ALA A 31 6.35 13.28 -3.26
CA ALA A 31 7.48 13.16 -4.20
C ALA A 31 7.09 13.41 -5.67
N LEU A 32 5.79 13.45 -5.98
CA LEU A 32 5.22 13.66 -7.32
C LEU A 32 3.92 14.46 -7.17
N CYS A 33 4.09 15.70 -6.63
CA CYS A 33 2.98 16.46 -6.07
C CYS A 33 2.06 17.12 -7.10
N ALA A 34 2.49 17.19 -8.37
CA ALA A 34 1.77 17.88 -9.43
C ALA A 34 1.29 19.29 -8.96
N THR A 35 -0.02 19.55 -8.98
CA THR A 35 -0.62 20.83 -8.57
C THR A 35 -0.75 21.01 -7.03
N GLY A 36 -0.12 20.16 -6.21
CA GLY A 36 -0.17 20.25 -4.76
C GLY A 36 -1.51 19.88 -4.12
N SER A 37 -2.44 19.31 -4.87
CA SER A 37 -3.81 19.04 -4.39
C SER A 37 -3.87 18.13 -3.16
N ARG A 38 -2.95 17.16 -3.00
CA ARG A 38 -2.86 16.29 -1.81
C ARG A 38 -2.33 17.07 -0.62
N ILE A 39 -1.26 17.83 -0.83
CA ILE A 39 -0.64 18.70 0.16
C ILE A 39 -1.66 19.70 0.71
N ASN A 40 -2.42 20.35 -0.17
CA ASN A 40 -3.46 21.29 0.23
C ASN A 40 -4.47 20.64 1.18
N ARG A 41 -4.92 19.42 0.88
CA ARG A 41 -5.85 18.68 1.73
C ARG A 41 -5.23 18.32 3.10
N TRP A 42 -3.97 17.89 3.16
CA TRP A 42 -3.29 17.66 4.44
C TRP A 42 -3.21 18.94 5.29
N MET A 43 -3.01 20.11 4.66
CA MET A 43 -2.92 21.36 5.38
C MET A 43 -4.27 21.90 5.84
N THR A 44 -5.34 21.70 5.06
CA THR A 44 -6.65 22.33 5.30
C THR A 44 -7.65 21.41 5.99
N GLU A 45 -7.56 20.09 5.79
CA GLU A 45 -8.52 19.11 6.31
C GLU A 45 -8.05 18.44 7.61
N LEU A 46 -6.74 18.40 7.89
CA LEU A 46 -6.26 17.93 9.19
C LEU A 46 -6.53 18.96 10.29
N PRO A 47 -6.79 18.51 11.55
CA PRO A 47 -6.87 19.41 12.68
C PRO A 47 -5.62 20.30 12.78
N PRO A 48 -5.78 21.60 13.15
CA PRO A 48 -4.66 22.56 13.17
C PRO A 48 -3.47 22.14 14.04
N GLU A 49 -3.71 21.43 15.15
CA GLU A 49 -2.66 20.89 16.02
C GLU A 49 -1.84 19.79 15.36
N LYS A 50 -2.41 19.08 14.37
CA LYS A 50 -1.74 18.04 13.58
C LYS A 50 -1.06 18.63 12.35
N SER A 51 -1.79 19.45 11.57
CA SER A 51 -1.23 20.05 10.35
C SER A 51 -0.02 20.94 10.62
N LYS A 52 0.02 21.68 11.74
CA LYS A 52 1.17 22.48 12.17
C LYS A 52 2.44 21.67 12.47
N ARG A 53 2.31 20.36 12.70
CA ARG A 53 3.47 19.47 12.89
C ARG A 53 4.12 19.06 11.57
N LEU A 54 3.46 19.27 10.43
CA LEU A 54 3.96 18.85 9.14
C LEU A 54 4.92 19.89 8.57
N GLN A 55 6.15 19.49 8.32
CA GLN A 55 7.09 20.22 7.48
C GLN A 55 7.08 19.54 6.10
N ILE A 56 6.39 20.16 5.16
CA ILE A 56 6.06 19.53 3.89
C ILE A 56 6.97 20.07 2.79
N VAL A 57 7.47 19.12 1.96
CA VAL A 57 8.12 19.42 0.69
C VAL A 57 7.32 18.74 -0.42
N GLY A 58 6.97 19.48 -1.47
CA GLY A 58 6.43 18.93 -2.71
C GLY A 58 7.51 18.90 -3.78
N ALA A 59 7.59 17.83 -4.56
CA ALA A 59 8.51 17.75 -5.69
C ALA A 59 7.80 17.30 -6.96
N ASP A 60 8.16 17.87 -8.09
CA ASP A 60 7.69 17.43 -9.41
C ASP A 60 8.67 17.85 -10.50
N LEU A 61 8.61 17.19 -11.66
CA LEU A 61 9.35 17.56 -12.87
C LEU A 61 8.61 18.60 -13.70
N ASP A 62 7.31 18.79 -13.47
CA ASP A 62 6.45 19.71 -14.19
C ASP A 62 6.42 21.07 -13.49
N GLU A 63 7.16 22.03 -14.02
CA GLU A 63 7.23 23.38 -13.45
C GLU A 63 5.91 24.15 -13.58
N GLU A 64 5.10 23.88 -14.61
CA GLU A 64 3.78 24.50 -14.75
C GLU A 64 2.85 24.01 -13.64
N ALA A 65 2.82 22.70 -13.39
CA ALA A 65 2.06 22.12 -12.28
C ALA A 65 2.54 22.67 -10.92
N LEU A 66 3.85 22.83 -10.74
CA LEU A 66 4.40 23.44 -9.51
C LEU A 66 4.03 24.93 -9.37
N GLY A 67 3.81 25.65 -10.46
CA GLY A 67 3.25 27.00 -10.43
C GLY A 67 1.90 27.00 -9.70
N TYR A 68 0.97 26.14 -10.10
CA TYR A 68 -0.31 25.97 -9.41
C TYR A 68 -0.16 25.46 -7.98
N ALA A 69 0.81 24.59 -7.72
CA ALA A 69 1.06 24.10 -6.36
C ALA A 69 1.47 25.21 -5.40
N ARG A 70 2.33 26.15 -5.83
CA ARG A 70 2.76 27.31 -5.05
C ARG A 70 1.60 28.27 -4.77
N GLU A 71 0.69 28.46 -5.75
CA GLU A 71 -0.53 29.25 -5.56
C GLU A 71 -1.50 28.58 -4.55
N ASN A 72 -1.69 27.26 -4.66
CA ASN A 72 -2.58 26.50 -3.79
C ASN A 72 -2.05 26.37 -2.35
N CYS A 73 -0.73 26.31 -2.16
CA CYS A 73 -0.08 26.08 -0.87
C CYS A 73 1.14 27.00 -0.68
N PRO A 74 0.95 28.32 -0.52
CA PRO A 74 2.05 29.31 -0.53
C PRO A 74 3.05 29.15 0.62
N SER A 75 2.70 28.43 1.68
CA SER A 75 3.58 28.17 2.84
C SER A 75 4.41 26.88 2.70
N VAL A 76 4.28 26.15 1.61
CA VAL A 76 4.98 24.87 1.38
C VAL A 76 6.18 25.07 0.45
N GLU A 77 7.26 24.36 0.74
CA GLU A 77 8.42 24.30 -0.13
C GLU A 77 8.14 23.40 -1.34
N PHE A 78 8.33 23.93 -2.57
CA PHE A 78 8.18 23.16 -3.80
C PHE A 78 9.50 23.15 -4.58
N VAL A 79 9.97 21.95 -4.92
CA VAL A 79 11.22 21.70 -5.60
C VAL A 79 10.95 21.19 -7.02
N HIS A 80 11.39 21.95 -8.03
CA HIS A 80 11.40 21.49 -9.41
C HIS A 80 12.60 20.58 -9.64
N GLY A 81 12.36 19.34 -10.04
CA GLY A 81 13.43 18.39 -10.34
C GLY A 81 13.05 16.93 -10.14
N ASP A 82 14.04 16.07 -10.34
CA ASP A 82 13.90 14.63 -10.17
C ASP A 82 13.61 14.29 -8.70
N SER A 83 12.44 13.73 -8.46
CA SER A 83 11.96 13.34 -7.13
C SER A 83 12.92 12.42 -6.38
N ARG A 84 13.70 11.59 -7.09
CA ARG A 84 14.71 10.71 -6.47
C ARG A 84 15.80 11.50 -5.77
N ARG A 85 16.22 12.64 -6.35
CA ARG A 85 17.18 13.54 -5.72
C ARG A 85 16.61 14.24 -4.50
N VAL A 86 15.35 14.66 -4.59
CA VAL A 86 14.65 15.32 -3.48
C VAL A 86 14.42 14.34 -2.34
N LEU A 87 14.02 13.11 -2.63
CA LEU A 87 13.92 12.04 -1.64
C LEU A 87 15.22 11.87 -0.85
N LEU A 88 16.38 11.87 -1.50
CA LEU A 88 17.68 11.68 -0.86
C LEU A 88 18.20 12.90 -0.07
N SER A 89 17.49 14.04 -0.08
CA SER A 89 17.94 15.26 0.57
C SER A 89 17.67 15.35 2.07
N SER A 90 16.78 14.50 2.61
CA SER A 90 16.38 14.56 4.02
C SER A 90 15.97 13.18 4.57
N GLY A 91 15.76 13.11 5.89
CA GLY A 91 15.21 11.93 6.58
C GLY A 91 13.69 12.05 6.78
N TRP A 92 12.92 11.51 5.84
CA TRP A 92 11.47 11.65 5.79
C TRP A 92 10.74 10.72 6.76
N GLN A 93 9.74 11.23 7.45
CA GLN A 93 8.85 10.46 8.34
C GLN A 93 7.52 10.12 7.65
N TRP A 94 7.14 10.89 6.62
CA TRP A 94 6.04 10.57 5.74
C TRP A 94 6.48 10.76 4.29
N VAL A 95 6.25 9.74 3.47
CA VAL A 95 6.61 9.74 2.04
C VAL A 95 5.39 9.34 1.23
N ASP A 96 4.98 10.18 0.30
CA ASP A 96 3.98 9.86 -0.72
C ASP A 96 4.66 9.69 -2.08
N ILE A 97 4.39 8.59 -2.76
CA ILE A 97 4.89 8.25 -4.09
C ILE A 97 3.69 7.90 -4.97
N ASP A 98 3.27 8.83 -5.82
CA ASP A 98 2.08 8.68 -6.67
C ASP A 98 2.39 8.94 -8.15
N PRO A 99 3.22 8.10 -8.81
CA PRO A 99 3.64 8.26 -10.19
C PRO A 99 2.57 7.85 -11.19
N PHE A 100 2.67 8.36 -12.39
CA PHE A 100 2.12 7.68 -13.55
C PHE A 100 2.93 6.41 -13.83
N GLY A 101 2.28 5.25 -13.87
CA GLY A 101 2.92 3.97 -14.11
C GLY A 101 3.42 3.28 -12.83
N SER A 102 4.67 2.83 -12.86
CA SER A 102 5.26 2.02 -11.80
C SER A 102 6.01 2.87 -10.76
N PRO A 103 5.86 2.59 -9.44
CA PRO A 103 6.61 3.26 -8.39
C PRO A 103 8.06 2.78 -8.26
N LEU A 104 8.43 1.71 -8.95
CA LEU A 104 9.76 1.07 -8.83
C LEU A 104 10.95 2.05 -8.89
N PRO A 105 10.97 3.05 -9.80
CA PRO A 105 12.10 3.96 -9.88
C PRO A 105 12.38 4.80 -8.62
N PHE A 106 11.38 4.94 -7.74
CA PHE A 106 11.45 5.80 -6.57
C PHE A 106 11.70 5.04 -5.26
N LEU A 107 11.43 3.72 -5.23
CA LEU A 107 11.41 2.94 -4.00
C LEU A 107 12.76 2.91 -3.29
N ASP A 108 13.87 2.72 -3.99
CA ASP A 108 15.19 2.65 -3.37
C ASP A 108 15.56 3.99 -2.71
N ALA A 109 15.36 5.11 -3.41
CA ALA A 109 15.61 6.44 -2.84
C ALA A 109 14.74 6.71 -1.61
N ALA A 110 13.45 6.36 -1.66
CA ALA A 110 12.53 6.53 -0.55
C ALA A 110 12.91 5.68 0.67
N MET A 111 13.26 4.42 0.48
CA MET A 111 13.68 3.53 1.56
C MET A 111 15.00 3.96 2.19
N GLN A 112 15.96 4.36 1.37
CA GLN A 112 17.27 4.84 1.83
C GLN A 112 17.14 6.10 2.69
N SER A 113 16.30 7.04 2.27
CA SER A 113 16.18 8.36 2.91
C SER A 113 15.16 8.44 4.04
N SER A 114 14.39 7.38 4.28
CA SER A 114 13.40 7.40 5.35
C SER A 114 14.01 7.52 6.73
N ALA A 115 13.36 8.26 7.61
CA ALA A 115 13.66 8.30 9.04
C ALA A 115 13.61 6.89 9.67
N ARG A 116 14.14 6.73 10.89
CA ARG A 116 14.16 5.42 11.56
C ARG A 116 12.78 4.76 11.62
N LYS A 117 11.74 5.55 11.88
CA LYS A 117 10.33 5.19 11.76
C LYS A 117 9.69 6.13 10.73
N ALA A 118 8.99 5.57 9.76
CA ALA A 118 8.29 6.36 8.74
C ALA A 118 6.98 5.68 8.32
N VAL A 119 6.16 6.43 7.62
CA VAL A 119 5.00 5.95 6.88
C VAL A 119 5.26 6.21 5.41
N MET A 120 4.92 5.25 4.58
CA MET A 120 4.98 5.39 3.13
C MET A 120 3.63 5.07 2.51
N GLU A 121 3.20 5.91 1.61
CA GLU A 121 2.07 5.69 0.73
C GLU A 121 2.59 5.54 -0.70
N ILE A 122 2.30 4.42 -1.34
CA ILE A 122 2.87 4.06 -2.63
C ILE A 122 1.76 3.67 -3.59
N THR A 123 1.64 4.40 -4.68
CA THR A 123 0.65 4.16 -5.75
C THR A 123 1.32 3.54 -6.97
N ALA A 124 0.60 2.67 -7.65
CA ALA A 124 0.94 2.14 -8.95
C ALA A 124 -0.26 2.24 -9.89
N THR A 125 -0.04 2.74 -11.09
CA THR A 125 -1.06 2.82 -12.16
C THR A 125 -0.78 1.89 -13.33
N ASP A 126 0.31 1.11 -13.29
CA ASP A 126 0.62 0.07 -14.27
C ASP A 126 -0.11 -1.27 -13.94
N THR A 127 -1.41 -1.14 -13.71
CA THR A 127 -2.30 -2.22 -13.26
C THR A 127 -2.29 -3.44 -14.17
N ALA A 128 -2.13 -3.26 -15.49
CA ALA A 128 -2.03 -4.37 -16.43
C ALA A 128 -0.81 -5.27 -16.17
N ALA A 129 0.30 -4.72 -15.70
CA ALA A 129 1.46 -5.51 -15.27
C ALA A 129 1.20 -6.20 -13.95
N LEU A 130 0.65 -5.50 -12.97
CA LEU A 130 0.40 -6.03 -11.62
C LEU A 130 -0.68 -7.12 -11.58
N THR A 131 -1.72 -7.02 -12.41
CA THR A 131 -2.77 -8.05 -12.53
C THR A 131 -2.39 -9.25 -13.41
N GLY A 132 -1.20 -9.19 -14.04
CA GLY A 132 -0.77 -10.27 -14.95
C GLY A 132 -1.40 -10.24 -16.35
N SER A 133 -2.23 -9.23 -16.67
CA SER A 133 -2.78 -9.04 -18.02
C SER A 133 -1.65 -8.87 -19.05
N THR A 134 -0.55 -8.19 -18.64
CA THR A 134 0.68 -8.09 -19.42
C THR A 134 1.79 -8.89 -18.75
N LYS A 135 1.83 -10.22 -19.00
CA LYS A 135 2.73 -11.18 -18.35
C LYS A 135 4.22 -10.82 -18.43
N THR A 136 4.68 -10.38 -19.62
CA THR A 136 6.08 -9.99 -19.84
C THR A 136 6.48 -8.75 -19.05
N ALA A 137 5.59 -7.77 -18.93
CA ALA A 137 5.81 -6.59 -18.10
C ALA A 137 5.80 -6.94 -16.60
N CYS A 138 4.88 -7.82 -16.16
CA CYS A 138 4.85 -8.33 -14.79
C CYS A 138 6.18 -8.98 -14.43
N MET A 139 6.64 -9.94 -15.22
CA MET A 139 7.92 -10.62 -14.99
C MET A 139 9.10 -9.67 -15.00
N ARG A 140 9.19 -8.77 -16.00
CA ARG A 140 10.33 -7.87 -16.13
C ARG A 140 10.41 -6.83 -15.02
N ARG A 141 9.26 -6.27 -14.58
CA ARG A 141 9.21 -5.21 -13.57
C ARG A 141 9.19 -5.76 -12.16
N TYR A 142 8.37 -6.77 -11.91
CA TYR A 142 8.03 -7.24 -10.56
C TYR A 142 8.61 -8.62 -10.24
N GLY A 143 9.23 -9.30 -11.20
CA GLY A 143 9.83 -10.62 -11.00
C GLY A 143 8.82 -11.73 -10.67
N ALA A 144 7.56 -11.54 -11.02
CA ALA A 144 6.47 -12.43 -10.69
C ALA A 144 5.63 -12.79 -11.90
N ARG A 145 4.90 -13.90 -11.77
CA ARG A 145 3.83 -14.30 -12.70
C ARG A 145 2.50 -14.23 -11.95
N ILE A 146 1.57 -13.48 -12.44
CA ILE A 146 0.22 -13.39 -11.88
C ILE A 146 -0.77 -13.98 -12.87
N ARG A 147 -1.65 -14.85 -12.36
CA ARG A 147 -2.80 -15.36 -13.11
C ARG A 147 -3.86 -14.24 -13.17
N CYS A 148 -4.32 -13.94 -14.39
CA CYS A 148 -5.41 -12.99 -14.60
C CYS A 148 -6.74 -13.74 -14.46
N ASP A 149 -7.25 -13.79 -13.24
CA ASP A 149 -8.51 -14.41 -12.80
C ASP A 149 -9.26 -13.46 -11.85
N GLU A 150 -10.30 -13.94 -11.20
CA GLU A 150 -11.14 -13.18 -10.26
C GLU A 150 -10.33 -12.59 -9.10
N MET A 151 -9.19 -13.21 -8.75
CA MET A 151 -8.28 -12.77 -7.70
C MET A 151 -7.13 -11.90 -8.20
N ALA A 152 -7.16 -11.46 -9.45
CA ALA A 152 -6.07 -10.68 -10.03
C ALA A 152 -5.83 -9.34 -9.29
N HIS A 153 -6.88 -8.73 -8.76
CA HIS A 153 -6.78 -7.47 -7.99
C HIS A 153 -6.13 -7.69 -6.63
N ASP A 154 -6.54 -8.71 -5.87
CA ASP A 154 -5.88 -9.09 -4.61
C ASP A 154 -4.41 -9.45 -4.86
N SER A 155 -4.16 -10.25 -5.89
CA SER A 155 -2.78 -10.62 -6.26
C SER A 155 -1.93 -9.42 -6.64
N ALA A 156 -2.52 -8.41 -7.28
CA ALA A 156 -1.81 -7.18 -7.63
C ALA A 156 -1.45 -6.34 -6.40
N LEU A 157 -2.36 -6.23 -5.41
CA LEU A 157 -2.08 -5.60 -4.12
C LEU A 157 -0.93 -6.31 -3.39
N ARG A 158 -0.99 -7.64 -3.33
CA ARG A 158 0.04 -8.47 -2.71
C ARG A 158 1.38 -8.41 -3.44
N LEU A 159 1.35 -8.32 -4.77
CA LEU A 159 2.57 -8.16 -5.57
C LEU A 159 3.23 -6.81 -5.33
N LEU A 160 2.45 -5.73 -5.27
CA LEU A 160 2.98 -4.40 -4.93
C LEU A 160 3.54 -4.39 -3.50
N MET A 161 2.82 -4.98 -2.54
CA MET A 161 3.28 -5.11 -1.14
C MET A 161 4.60 -5.89 -1.04
N ALA A 162 4.71 -7.04 -1.72
CA ALA A 162 5.95 -7.83 -1.80
C ALA A 162 7.11 -7.02 -2.38
N THR A 163 6.84 -6.22 -3.40
CA THR A 163 7.83 -5.34 -4.04
C THR A 163 8.34 -4.29 -3.07
N VAL A 164 7.44 -3.66 -2.33
CA VAL A 164 7.78 -2.67 -1.29
C VAL A 164 8.56 -3.32 -0.14
N ALA A 165 8.17 -4.52 0.30
CA ALA A 165 8.87 -5.28 1.34
C ALA A 165 10.32 -5.59 0.94
N ARG A 166 10.53 -6.09 -0.27
CA ARG A 166 11.87 -6.37 -0.79
C ARG A 166 12.72 -5.11 -0.98
N ALA A 167 12.09 -4.01 -1.42
CA ALA A 167 12.77 -2.72 -1.51
C ALA A 167 13.22 -2.25 -0.11
N ALA A 168 12.37 -2.36 0.90
CA ALA A 168 12.69 -2.02 2.28
C ALA A 168 13.83 -2.88 2.84
N ALA A 169 13.77 -4.19 2.62
CA ALA A 169 14.79 -5.13 3.12
C ALA A 169 16.19 -4.84 2.59
N ARG A 170 16.33 -4.41 1.32
CA ARG A 170 17.63 -3.97 0.76
C ARG A 170 18.25 -2.78 1.48
N HIS A 171 17.46 -2.05 2.27
CA HIS A 171 17.90 -0.90 3.07
C HIS A 171 17.80 -1.17 4.58
N ASP A 172 17.92 -2.43 5.00
CA ASP A 172 17.85 -2.86 6.41
C ASP A 172 16.52 -2.46 7.09
N ARG A 173 15.43 -2.46 6.35
CA ARG A 173 14.13 -2.02 6.85
C ARG A 173 13.08 -3.12 6.81
N ALA A 174 12.23 -3.12 7.84
CA ALA A 174 10.99 -3.87 7.87
C ALA A 174 9.81 -3.00 7.45
N ILE A 175 8.78 -3.63 6.91
CA ILE A 175 7.48 -2.99 6.71
C ILE A 175 6.39 -3.67 7.55
N ALA A 176 5.35 -2.90 7.88
CA ALA A 176 4.09 -3.43 8.37
C ALA A 176 2.95 -2.75 7.59
N PRO A 177 2.09 -3.51 6.91
CA PRO A 177 0.97 -2.95 6.17
C PRO A 177 0.05 -2.13 7.07
N LEU A 178 -0.45 -1.02 6.56
CA LEU A 178 -1.49 -0.20 7.17
C LEU A 178 -2.78 -0.30 6.38
N LEU A 179 -2.68 -0.10 5.07
CA LEU A 179 -3.80 -0.13 4.13
C LEU A 179 -3.34 -0.65 2.78
N ALA A 180 -4.25 -1.32 2.07
CA ALA A 180 -4.12 -1.61 0.66
C ALA A 180 -5.47 -1.35 -0.02
N SER A 181 -5.47 -0.67 -1.13
CA SER A 181 -6.70 -0.36 -1.85
C SER A 181 -6.52 -0.46 -3.36
N TRP A 182 -7.55 -1.02 -3.98
CA TRP A 182 -7.77 -0.94 -5.42
C TRP A 182 -8.86 0.10 -5.67
N ASP A 183 -8.62 1.03 -6.57
CA ASP A 183 -9.61 2.05 -6.93
C ASP A 183 -9.50 2.33 -8.43
N SER A 184 -10.43 1.73 -9.19
CA SER A 184 -10.56 1.90 -10.64
C SER A 184 -9.27 1.63 -11.42
N HIS A 185 -8.38 2.60 -11.53
CA HIS A 185 -7.18 2.55 -12.38
C HIS A 185 -5.87 2.56 -11.60
N HIS A 186 -5.91 2.54 -10.28
CA HIS A 186 -4.70 2.56 -9.46
C HIS A 186 -4.80 1.62 -8.26
N ILE A 187 -3.64 1.16 -7.85
CA ILE A 187 -3.42 0.39 -6.64
C ILE A 187 -2.62 1.28 -5.69
N ARG A 188 -3.01 1.31 -4.42
CA ARG A 188 -2.26 2.02 -3.40
C ARG A 188 -2.04 1.12 -2.19
N VAL A 189 -0.80 1.07 -1.72
CA VAL A 189 -0.42 0.42 -0.47
C VAL A 189 0.19 1.45 0.46
N SER A 190 -0.18 1.40 1.73
CA SER A 190 0.36 2.25 2.77
C SER A 190 0.99 1.36 3.83
N VAL A 191 2.23 1.66 4.21
CA VAL A 191 3.00 0.85 5.15
C VAL A 191 3.69 1.71 6.21
N ARG A 192 3.79 1.18 7.43
CA ARG A 192 4.82 1.63 8.36
C ARG A 192 6.14 1.00 7.95
N THR A 193 7.22 1.75 8.03
CA THR A 193 8.57 1.20 7.86
C THR A 193 9.48 1.62 8.99
N MET A 194 10.34 0.70 9.43
CA MET A 194 11.36 0.98 10.43
C MET A 194 12.66 0.23 10.12
N ARG A 195 13.77 0.78 10.58
CA ARG A 195 15.05 0.08 10.49
C ARG A 195 15.06 -1.15 11.40
N SER A 196 15.24 -2.33 10.82
CA SER A 196 15.33 -3.63 11.49
C SER A 196 16.04 -4.62 10.58
N ILE A 197 17.33 -4.83 10.82
CA ILE A 197 18.14 -5.80 10.07
C ILE A 197 17.59 -7.22 10.27
N GLU A 198 17.22 -7.55 11.50
CA GLU A 198 16.67 -8.87 11.85
C GLU A 198 15.44 -9.20 10.99
N THR A 199 14.45 -8.31 10.95
CA THR A 199 13.24 -8.53 10.15
C THR A 199 13.53 -8.44 8.65
N ALA A 200 14.47 -7.59 8.22
CA ALA A 200 14.85 -7.50 6.81
C ALA A 200 15.46 -8.81 6.30
N ASN A 201 16.24 -9.50 7.12
CA ASN A 201 16.89 -10.77 6.77
C ASN A 201 15.88 -11.90 6.51
N VAL A 202 14.68 -11.82 7.08
CA VAL A 202 13.63 -12.84 6.96
C VAL A 202 12.45 -12.38 6.08
N VAL A 203 12.64 -11.35 5.26
CA VAL A 203 11.56 -10.79 4.41
C VAL A 203 10.92 -11.85 3.50
N GLU A 204 11.70 -12.83 3.04
CA GLU A 204 11.20 -13.91 2.18
C GLU A 204 10.18 -14.82 2.89
N GLU A 205 10.17 -14.87 4.24
CA GLU A 205 9.17 -15.61 5.02
C GLU A 205 7.77 -14.99 4.94
N CYS A 206 7.69 -13.71 4.59
CA CYS A 206 6.43 -13.01 4.35
C CYS A 206 5.94 -13.13 2.91
N LEU A 207 6.64 -13.89 2.07
CA LEU A 207 6.34 -14.07 0.66
C LEU A 207 5.93 -15.51 0.36
N GLY A 208 5.21 -15.68 -0.74
CA GLY A 208 4.77 -17.01 -1.13
C GLY A 208 4.02 -17.02 -2.45
N TRP A 209 3.25 -18.06 -2.61
CA TRP A 209 2.52 -18.41 -3.82
C TRP A 209 1.02 -18.39 -3.54
N ARG A 210 0.25 -17.89 -4.48
CA ARG A 210 -1.21 -18.13 -4.53
C ARG A 210 -1.48 -19.26 -5.51
N ILE A 211 -2.20 -20.27 -5.06
CA ILE A 211 -2.62 -21.42 -5.87
C ILE A 211 -4.11 -21.31 -6.14
N ALA A 212 -4.50 -21.29 -7.40
CA ALA A 212 -5.90 -21.37 -7.82
C ALA A 212 -6.35 -22.84 -7.89
N SER A 213 -7.57 -23.13 -7.42
CA SER A 213 -8.11 -24.49 -7.36
C SER A 213 -7.11 -25.47 -6.71
N PRO A 214 -6.76 -25.24 -5.43
CA PRO A 214 -5.78 -26.06 -4.73
C PRO A 214 -6.26 -27.50 -4.57
N THR A 215 -5.32 -28.44 -4.46
CA THR A 215 -5.56 -29.80 -4.02
C THR A 215 -5.76 -29.84 -2.50
N ASP A 216 -6.25 -30.97 -1.98
CA ASP A 216 -6.41 -31.15 -0.53
C ASP A 216 -5.06 -31.07 0.20
N ASP A 217 -3.98 -31.61 -0.38
CA ASP A 217 -2.63 -31.52 0.18
C ASP A 217 -2.13 -30.06 0.22
N GLU A 218 -2.33 -29.29 -0.86
CA GLU A 218 -1.99 -27.86 -0.90
C GLU A 218 -2.76 -27.03 0.13
N LEU A 219 -4.03 -27.42 0.42
CA LEU A 219 -4.83 -26.80 1.48
C LEU A 219 -4.29 -27.14 2.89
N VAL A 220 -3.91 -28.41 3.11
CA VAL A 220 -3.29 -28.84 4.37
C VAL A 220 -1.98 -28.08 4.60
N ASP A 221 -1.11 -28.03 3.61
CA ASP A 221 0.16 -27.29 3.67
C ASP A 221 -0.03 -25.81 3.98
N SER A 222 -1.08 -25.21 3.41
CA SER A 222 -1.45 -23.79 3.67
C SER A 222 -1.89 -23.56 5.12
N VAL A 223 -2.66 -24.49 5.69
CA VAL A 223 -3.09 -24.46 7.09
C VAL A 223 -1.91 -24.65 8.03
N GLU A 224 -1.05 -25.63 7.75
CA GLU A 224 0.15 -25.91 8.56
C GLU A 224 1.13 -24.73 8.54
N ALA A 225 1.21 -24.01 7.42
CA ALA A 225 2.00 -22.78 7.29
C ALA A 225 1.36 -21.56 7.99
N GLY A 226 0.15 -21.71 8.59
CA GLY A 226 -0.56 -20.61 9.25
C GLY A 226 -1.13 -19.55 8.29
N LEU A 227 -1.21 -19.87 6.99
CA LEU A 227 -1.72 -18.96 5.96
C LEU A 227 -3.24 -19.09 5.76
N HIS A 228 -3.83 -20.13 6.32
CA HIS A 228 -5.27 -20.36 6.44
C HIS A 228 -5.64 -20.77 7.87
N PRO A 229 -5.60 -19.84 8.83
CA PRO A 229 -5.75 -20.18 10.26
C PRO A 229 -7.13 -20.74 10.61
N GLN A 230 -8.15 -20.49 9.81
CA GLN A 230 -9.52 -21.00 10.02
C GLN A 230 -9.87 -22.20 9.11
N GLY A 231 -8.87 -22.74 8.40
CA GLY A 231 -9.08 -23.72 7.38
C GLY A 231 -9.62 -23.13 6.06
N PRO A 232 -9.76 -23.94 5.01
CA PRO A 232 -10.32 -23.49 3.74
C PRO A 232 -11.80 -23.15 3.98
N ALA A 233 -12.16 -21.89 3.85
CA ALA A 233 -13.57 -21.52 3.90
C ALA A 233 -14.29 -22.06 2.64
N PRO A 234 -15.54 -22.55 2.77
CA PRO A 234 -16.34 -22.91 1.62
C PRO A 234 -16.38 -21.76 0.61
N GLY A 235 -16.08 -22.04 -0.65
CA GLY A 235 -16.08 -21.05 -1.71
C GLY A 235 -14.77 -20.27 -1.92
N GLN A 236 -13.69 -20.57 -1.15
CA GLN A 236 -12.36 -20.05 -1.48
C GLN A 236 -11.71 -20.92 -2.58
N PRO A 237 -11.61 -20.41 -3.82
CA PRO A 237 -11.08 -21.20 -4.94
C PRO A 237 -9.54 -21.15 -5.00
N PHE A 238 -8.85 -20.74 -3.93
CA PHE A 238 -7.39 -20.59 -3.88
C PHE A 238 -6.88 -20.76 -2.45
N CYS A 239 -5.57 -21.05 -2.33
CA CYS A 239 -4.83 -20.99 -1.09
C CYS A 239 -3.54 -20.18 -1.24
N LEU A 240 -2.90 -19.83 -0.13
CA LEU A 240 -1.56 -19.27 -0.08
C LEU A 240 -0.59 -20.33 0.45
N LEU A 241 0.59 -20.42 -0.15
CA LEU A 241 1.68 -21.27 0.30
C LEU A 241 2.94 -20.43 0.53
N PRO A 242 3.79 -20.76 1.53
CA PRO A 242 5.01 -20.02 1.77
C PRO A 242 5.98 -20.13 0.58
N LEU A 243 6.89 -19.18 0.45
CA LEU A 243 7.87 -19.16 -0.64
C LEU A 243 8.79 -20.39 -0.62
N SER A 244 9.04 -20.96 0.56
CA SER A 244 9.81 -22.20 0.75
C SER A 244 9.13 -23.44 0.18
N HIS A 245 7.81 -23.40 -0.05
CA HIS A 245 7.09 -24.50 -0.69
C HIS A 245 7.54 -24.68 -2.14
N SER A 246 7.85 -25.90 -2.51
CA SER A 246 8.29 -26.22 -3.87
C SER A 246 7.13 -26.21 -4.84
N VAL A 247 7.12 -25.27 -5.77
CA VAL A 247 6.09 -25.13 -6.79
C VAL A 247 6.65 -25.34 -8.19
N ASN A 248 5.88 -25.98 -9.06
CA ASN A 248 6.17 -25.98 -10.49
C ASN A 248 5.77 -24.61 -11.09
N ARG A 249 6.74 -23.75 -11.38
CA ARG A 249 6.50 -22.40 -11.94
C ARG A 249 5.83 -22.41 -13.32
N GLU A 250 5.78 -23.53 -14.02
CA GLU A 250 5.05 -23.67 -15.28
C GLU A 250 3.57 -24.01 -15.06
N ASP A 251 3.17 -24.38 -13.83
CA ASP A 251 1.77 -24.59 -13.49
C ASP A 251 1.00 -23.25 -13.59
N LYS A 252 -0.04 -23.28 -14.43
CA LYS A 252 -0.87 -22.09 -14.70
C LYS A 252 -1.75 -21.69 -13.51
N ARG A 253 -1.88 -22.55 -12.49
CA ARG A 253 -2.63 -22.26 -11.27
C ARG A 253 -1.87 -21.30 -10.34
N ILE A 254 -0.55 -21.20 -10.49
CA ILE A 254 0.34 -20.51 -9.57
C ILE A 254 0.50 -19.04 -9.92
N SER A 255 0.38 -18.19 -8.92
CA SER A 255 0.71 -16.77 -8.98
C SER A 255 1.74 -16.41 -7.90
N GLY A 256 2.71 -15.56 -8.25
CA GLY A 256 3.71 -15.09 -7.30
C GLY A 256 5.14 -15.00 -7.87
N PRO A 257 6.14 -14.77 -7.00
CA PRO A 257 5.99 -14.61 -5.56
C PRO A 257 5.28 -13.31 -5.18
N LEU A 258 4.48 -13.36 -4.12
CA LEU A 258 3.66 -12.25 -3.63
C LEU A 258 3.62 -12.23 -2.09
N TRP A 259 3.13 -11.15 -1.49
CA TRP A 259 2.95 -11.00 -0.05
C TRP A 259 1.87 -11.94 0.47
N THR A 260 2.16 -12.73 1.51
CA THR A 260 1.23 -13.70 2.10
C THR A 260 0.57 -13.22 3.39
N GLY A 261 1.13 -12.18 4.01
CA GLY A 261 0.59 -11.60 5.23
C GLY A 261 -0.67 -10.75 5.01
N PRO A 262 -1.19 -10.14 6.08
CA PRO A 262 -2.33 -9.23 6.00
C PRO A 262 -2.02 -8.03 5.09
N LEU A 263 -3.05 -7.47 4.46
CA LEU A 263 -2.92 -6.29 3.58
C LEU A 263 -3.21 -4.98 4.32
N PHE A 264 -3.77 -5.05 5.53
CA PHE A 264 -4.13 -3.88 6.33
C PHE A 264 -4.01 -4.16 7.83
N ASP A 265 -3.96 -3.09 8.61
CA ASP A 265 -3.96 -3.12 10.07
C ASP A 265 -5.37 -2.83 10.59
N ALA A 266 -5.94 -3.75 11.38
CA ALA A 266 -7.30 -3.64 11.90
C ALA A 266 -7.52 -2.34 12.71
N LYS A 267 -6.52 -1.92 13.50
CA LYS A 267 -6.61 -0.69 14.30
C LYS A 267 -6.64 0.56 13.41
N THR A 268 -5.90 0.53 12.32
CA THR A 268 -5.88 1.61 11.33
C THR A 268 -7.23 1.71 10.63
N LEU A 269 -7.79 0.59 10.17
CA LEU A 269 -9.12 0.58 9.54
C LEU A 269 -10.21 1.03 10.51
N ALA A 270 -10.21 0.52 11.75
CA ALA A 270 -11.18 0.89 12.77
C ALA A 270 -11.15 2.40 13.12
N ALA A 271 -10.01 3.06 12.95
CA ALA A 271 -9.88 4.49 13.16
C ALA A 271 -10.36 5.35 11.97
N MET A 272 -10.51 4.76 10.78
CA MET A 272 -10.89 5.45 9.55
C MET A 272 -12.41 5.35 9.30
N THR A 273 -13.22 5.81 10.27
CA THR A 273 -14.67 5.70 10.23
C THR A 273 -15.31 6.69 9.23
N VAL A 274 -16.57 6.44 8.87
CA VAL A 274 -17.37 7.34 8.02
C VAL A 274 -17.53 8.70 8.71
N GLU A 275 -17.83 8.69 10.00
CA GLU A 275 -18.01 9.93 10.79
C GLU A 275 -16.73 10.77 10.78
N ARG A 276 -15.57 10.12 10.98
CA ARG A 276 -14.28 10.83 10.94
C ARG A 276 -13.96 11.36 9.55
N ALA A 277 -14.34 10.63 8.49
CA ALA A 277 -14.17 11.08 7.12
C ALA A 277 -15.01 12.33 6.81
N ILE A 278 -16.27 12.33 7.26
CA ILE A 278 -17.17 13.48 7.09
C ILE A 278 -16.67 14.68 7.90
N GLU A 279 -16.25 14.45 9.14
CA GLU A 279 -15.72 15.52 10.01
C GLU A 279 -14.51 16.23 9.39
N LEU A 280 -13.57 15.48 8.81
CA LEU A 280 -12.34 16.05 8.26
C LEU A 280 -12.48 16.56 6.83
N CYS A 281 -13.20 15.81 6.00
CA CYS A 281 -13.18 15.99 4.54
C CYS A 281 -14.56 16.38 3.95
N GLY A 282 -15.58 16.52 4.81
CA GLY A 282 -16.95 16.88 4.41
C GLY A 282 -17.80 15.69 3.92
N ASP A 283 -19.08 15.94 3.68
CA ASP A 283 -20.11 14.91 3.40
C ASP A 283 -19.79 14.00 2.20
N ASN A 284 -19.07 14.50 1.23
CA ASN A 284 -18.67 13.72 0.05
C ASN A 284 -17.53 12.69 0.33
N ALA A 285 -17.05 12.59 1.57
CA ALA A 285 -15.98 11.68 1.95
C ALA A 285 -16.46 10.24 2.23
N GLU A 286 -17.73 10.04 2.60
CA GLU A 286 -18.31 8.73 2.94
C GLU A 286 -17.97 7.63 1.92
N PRO A 287 -18.18 7.81 0.59
CA PRO A 287 -17.91 6.75 -0.38
C PRO A 287 -16.47 6.24 -0.39
N ALA A 288 -15.53 7.04 0.14
CA ALA A 288 -14.12 6.65 0.19
C ALA A 288 -13.80 5.58 1.23
N VAL A 289 -14.66 5.43 2.26
CA VAL A 289 -14.37 4.61 3.45
C VAL A 289 -15.49 3.66 3.86
N ARG A 290 -16.73 3.86 3.41
CA ARG A 290 -17.90 3.10 3.89
C ARG A 290 -17.73 1.57 3.79
N HIS A 291 -17.00 1.07 2.80
CA HIS A 291 -16.76 -0.35 2.63
C HIS A 291 -15.70 -0.91 3.60
N TRP A 292 -14.82 -0.07 4.13
CA TRP A 292 -13.71 -0.47 4.96
C TRP A 292 -14.08 -0.76 6.41
N VAL A 293 -15.17 -0.17 6.89
CA VAL A 293 -15.66 -0.41 8.25
C VAL A 293 -15.96 -1.89 8.45
N GLY A 294 -16.58 -2.54 7.44
CA GLY A 294 -16.85 -3.98 7.48
C GLY A 294 -15.62 -4.87 7.26
N GLU A 295 -14.56 -4.34 6.66
CA GLU A 295 -13.33 -5.09 6.39
C GLU A 295 -12.41 -5.18 7.62
N ALA A 296 -12.56 -4.31 8.61
CA ALA A 296 -11.71 -4.30 9.81
C ALA A 296 -11.77 -5.64 10.58
N ASP A 297 -12.95 -6.26 10.65
CA ASP A 297 -13.15 -7.56 11.29
C ASP A 297 -12.55 -8.72 10.48
N LEU A 298 -12.25 -8.49 9.20
CA LEU A 298 -11.67 -9.46 8.27
C LEU A 298 -10.14 -9.34 8.17
N ALA A 299 -9.50 -8.52 9.00
CA ALA A 299 -8.04 -8.30 8.95
C ALA A 299 -7.21 -9.58 9.08
N GLY A 300 -7.74 -10.60 9.73
CA GLY A 300 -7.11 -11.93 9.84
C GLY A 300 -7.37 -12.87 8.66
N CYS A 301 -8.20 -12.48 7.69
CA CYS A 301 -8.48 -13.30 6.52
C CYS A 301 -7.30 -13.25 5.54
N ALA A 302 -6.90 -14.41 5.05
CA ALA A 302 -5.75 -14.54 4.15
C ALA A 302 -5.98 -13.90 2.78
N SER A 303 -7.24 -13.63 2.39
CA SER A 303 -7.56 -13.11 1.06
C SER A 303 -9.01 -12.59 0.97
N LEU A 304 -9.35 -11.99 -0.18
CA LEU A 304 -10.68 -11.52 -0.51
C LEU A 304 -11.69 -12.68 -0.59
N ILE A 305 -12.91 -12.42 -0.15
CA ILE A 305 -14.07 -13.28 -0.41
C ILE A 305 -14.72 -12.79 -1.70
N ILE A 306 -14.86 -13.68 -2.67
CA ILE A 306 -15.60 -13.38 -3.90
C ILE A 306 -17.09 -13.61 -3.61
N THR A 307 -17.82 -12.53 -3.38
CA THR A 307 -19.25 -12.61 -3.00
C THR A 307 -20.11 -13.32 -4.03
N ASP A 308 -19.78 -13.21 -5.31
CA ASP A 308 -20.51 -13.88 -6.39
C ASP A 308 -20.36 -15.42 -6.38
N MET A 309 -19.35 -15.93 -5.67
CA MET A 309 -19.11 -17.37 -5.49
C MET A 309 -19.73 -17.92 -4.20
N LEU A 310 -20.23 -17.07 -3.31
CA LEU A 310 -20.97 -17.52 -2.15
C LEU A 310 -22.26 -18.23 -2.61
N PRO A 311 -22.62 -19.39 -2.00
CA PRO A 311 -23.90 -20.02 -2.30
C PRO A 311 -25.04 -19.03 -2.09
N ARG A 312 -25.87 -18.83 -3.10
CA ARG A 312 -27.12 -18.05 -2.97
C ARG A 312 -28.10 -18.85 -2.14
N HIS A 313 -27.83 -19.00 -0.86
CA HIS A 313 -28.78 -19.54 0.11
C HIS A 313 -29.44 -18.37 0.81
N CYS A 314 -30.53 -17.93 0.26
CA CYS A 314 -31.58 -17.23 0.95
C CYS A 314 -32.78 -18.15 1.06
#